data_a7204cf8ec142678bb9a8f265429a37b
#
_entry.id   a7204cf8ec142678bb9a8f265429a37b
#
_cell.length_a   1.000
_cell.length_b   1.000
_cell.length_c   1.000
_cell.angle_alpha   90.00
_cell.angle_beta   90.00
_cell.angle_gamma   90.00
#
_symmetry.space_group_name_H-M   'P 1'
#
loop_
_entity.id
_entity.type
_entity.pdbx_description
1 polymer ?
#
loop_
_entity_poly.entity_id
_entity_poly.type
_entity_poly.pdbx_seq_one_letter_code
_entity_poly.pdbx_strand_id
1 'polypeptide(L)'
;VYERNDAALRTLEGMAQGKGWLVLPGEAAPEGTAEDITENGIRYTVDFENGQKTGFFLDQKYNRLAVAKLAKGKTVLDCFTHTGSFALNAAKGGAKHVTAVDVSQFAVDCAAENARKNGLDGVMDCVCANVFDLLPQLAEQPRKYDFIILDPPAFTKSRRTIHNAMTGYNEINYRAMKLLPR
;
A
#
# COMPACT_ATOMS: atom_id res chain seq x y z
N VAL A 1 -19.05 -11.35 11.43
CA VAL A 1 -18.88 -10.55 10.18
C VAL A 1 -18.88 -9.06 10.53
N TYR A 2 -17.92 -8.31 9.98
CA TYR A 2 -17.87 -6.86 10.14
C TYR A 2 -18.44 -6.16 8.90
N GLU A 3 -19.41 -5.28 9.10
CA GLU A 3 -20.04 -4.52 8.04
C GLU A 3 -19.27 -3.21 7.78
N ARG A 4 -19.00 -2.88 6.52
CA ARG A 4 -18.40 -1.63 6.04
C ARG A 4 -19.28 -1.01 4.95
N ASN A 5 -20.41 -0.41 5.37
CA ASN A 5 -21.37 0.29 4.52
C ASN A 5 -21.31 1.81 4.69
N ASP A 6 -20.09 2.33 4.95
CA ASP A 6 -19.80 3.74 5.15
C ASP A 6 -19.46 4.51 3.85
N ALA A 7 -19.83 3.97 2.69
CA ALA A 7 -19.60 4.60 1.40
C ALA A 7 -20.58 5.78 1.15
N ALA A 8 -20.03 6.94 0.76
CA ALA A 8 -20.81 8.16 0.51
C ALA A 8 -21.92 7.99 -0.57
N LEU A 9 -21.72 7.06 -1.52
CA LEU A 9 -22.71 6.75 -2.56
C LEU A 9 -24.03 6.23 -1.98
N ARG A 10 -24.01 5.54 -0.85
CA ARG A 10 -25.24 5.04 -0.19
C ARG A 10 -26.21 6.18 0.16
N THR A 11 -25.68 7.29 0.65
CA THR A 11 -26.52 8.47 0.96
C THR A 11 -27.16 9.05 -0.29
N LEU A 12 -26.47 9.02 -1.44
CA LEU A 12 -27.02 9.47 -2.73
C LEU A 12 -28.15 8.56 -3.24
N GLU A 13 -28.12 7.29 -2.86
CA GLU A 13 -29.12 6.28 -3.20
C GLU A 13 -30.23 6.16 -2.12
N GLY A 14 -30.25 7.06 -1.13
CA GLY A 14 -31.23 7.06 -0.05
C GLY A 14 -31.06 5.96 0.98
N MET A 15 -29.89 5.29 0.99
CA MET A 15 -29.58 4.23 1.95
C MET A 15 -28.79 4.79 3.15
N ALA A 16 -29.07 4.26 4.35
CA ALA A 16 -28.30 4.58 5.54
C ALA A 16 -26.85 4.05 5.44
N GLN A 17 -25.91 4.81 5.95
CA GLN A 17 -24.57 4.31 6.17
C GLN A 17 -24.53 3.50 7.46
N GLY A 18 -23.71 2.43 7.48
CA GLY A 18 -23.50 1.57 8.64
C GLY A 18 -22.10 1.03 8.71
N LYS A 19 -21.61 0.81 9.93
CA LYS A 19 -20.30 0.25 10.21
C LYS A 19 -20.36 -0.46 11.55
N GLY A 20 -19.91 -1.70 11.61
CA GLY A 20 -19.89 -2.44 12.86
C GLY A 20 -19.96 -3.95 12.70
N TRP A 21 -19.89 -4.64 13.82
CA TRP A 21 -20.06 -6.09 13.90
C TRP A 21 -21.51 -6.51 13.67
N LEU A 22 -21.71 -7.47 12.77
CA LEU A 22 -22.95 -8.23 12.66
C LEU A 22 -22.82 -9.45 13.56
N VAL A 23 -23.47 -9.42 14.72
CA VAL A 23 -23.46 -10.51 15.69
C VAL A 23 -24.82 -11.21 15.72
N LEU A 24 -24.84 -12.50 15.99
CA LEU A 24 -26.07 -13.25 16.18
C LEU A 24 -26.69 -12.92 17.56
N PRO A 25 -28.03 -13.05 17.70
CA PRO A 25 -28.67 -12.83 18.96
C PRO A 25 -28.06 -13.70 20.09
N GLY A 26 -27.62 -13.06 21.17
CA GLY A 26 -26.99 -13.74 22.31
C GLY A 26 -25.47 -13.87 22.21
N GLU A 27 -24.84 -13.47 21.11
CA GLU A 27 -23.39 -13.43 20.97
C GLU A 27 -22.85 -12.04 21.32
N ALA A 28 -21.63 -11.98 21.87
CA ALA A 28 -20.90 -10.74 22.07
C ALA A 28 -20.12 -10.40 20.79
N ALA A 29 -20.01 -9.10 20.49
CA ALA A 29 -19.12 -8.66 19.41
C ALA A 29 -17.66 -9.01 19.76
N PRO A 30 -16.84 -9.43 18.79
CA PRO A 30 -15.41 -9.60 18.99
C PRO A 30 -14.76 -8.31 19.47
N GLU A 31 -13.70 -8.42 20.28
CA GLU A 31 -12.90 -7.27 20.69
C GLU A 31 -11.98 -6.83 19.53
N GLY A 32 -11.98 -5.51 19.23
CA GLY A 32 -11.14 -4.92 18.22
C GLY A 32 -11.61 -5.15 16.77
N THR A 33 -10.87 -4.59 15.85
CA THR A 33 -11.18 -4.56 14.40
C THR A 33 -9.95 -4.85 13.54
N ALA A 34 -8.88 -5.36 14.14
CA ALA A 34 -7.67 -5.76 13.45
C ALA A 34 -7.42 -7.27 13.61
N GLU A 35 -7.06 -7.91 12.52
CA GLU A 35 -6.79 -9.35 12.46
C GLU A 35 -5.47 -9.62 11.76
N ASP A 36 -4.78 -10.66 12.22
CA ASP A 36 -3.57 -11.14 11.57
C ASP A 36 -3.92 -12.12 10.45
N ILE A 37 -3.47 -11.81 9.25
CA ILE A 37 -3.59 -12.68 8.09
C ILE A 37 -2.22 -13.11 7.58
N THR A 38 -2.19 -14.21 6.83
CA THR A 38 -0.97 -14.68 6.15
C THR A 38 -1.20 -14.79 4.65
N GLU A 39 -0.38 -14.09 3.86
CA GLU A 39 -0.36 -14.20 2.41
C GLU A 39 1.09 -14.32 1.91
N ASN A 40 1.34 -15.24 0.98
CA ASN A 40 2.68 -15.53 0.43
C ASN A 40 3.73 -15.82 1.54
N GLY A 41 3.30 -16.33 2.69
CA GLY A 41 4.13 -16.58 3.86
C GLY A 41 4.56 -15.33 4.62
N ILE A 42 3.94 -14.18 4.39
CA ILE A 42 4.11 -12.93 5.11
C ILE A 42 2.89 -12.73 6.01
N ARG A 43 3.12 -12.36 7.26
CA ARG A 43 2.06 -12.01 8.21
C ARG A 43 1.78 -10.51 8.13
N TYR A 44 0.51 -10.15 8.07
CA TYR A 44 0.03 -8.78 8.08
C TYR A 44 -0.98 -8.59 9.20
N THR A 45 -0.94 -7.46 9.89
CA THR A 45 -2.07 -6.99 10.66
C THR A 45 -2.95 -6.14 9.74
N VAL A 46 -4.22 -6.51 9.63
CA VAL A 46 -5.21 -5.83 8.80
C VAL A 46 -6.27 -5.23 9.70
N ASP A 47 -6.33 -3.90 9.75
CA ASP A 47 -7.42 -3.18 10.39
C ASP A 47 -8.53 -2.94 9.37
N PHE A 48 -9.60 -3.72 9.51
CA PHE A 48 -10.72 -3.64 8.57
C PHE A 48 -11.72 -2.52 8.92
N GLU A 49 -11.55 -1.85 10.05
CA GLU A 49 -12.31 -0.66 10.41
C GLU A 49 -11.67 0.63 9.91
N ASN A 50 -10.39 0.83 10.16
CA ASN A 50 -9.67 2.06 9.84
C ASN A 50 -8.88 1.96 8.54
N GLY A 51 -8.66 0.73 8.07
CA GLY A 51 -7.96 0.46 6.83
C GLY A 51 -8.71 0.96 5.59
N GLN A 52 -7.96 1.29 4.54
CA GLN A 52 -8.53 1.70 3.25
C GLN A 52 -9.37 0.56 2.64
N LYS A 53 -10.59 0.86 2.19
CA LYS A 53 -11.57 -0.12 1.71
C LYS A 53 -11.81 -1.23 2.76
N THR A 54 -11.40 -2.46 2.47
CA THR A 54 -11.52 -3.63 3.35
C THR A 54 -10.25 -3.89 4.19
N GLY A 55 -9.30 -2.95 4.18
CA GLY A 55 -8.03 -3.04 4.91
C GLY A 55 -6.92 -3.77 4.16
N PHE A 56 -7.24 -4.63 3.20
CA PHE A 56 -6.27 -5.38 2.40
C PHE A 56 -6.77 -5.66 0.98
N PHE A 57 -5.88 -5.64 -0.01
CA PHE A 57 -6.20 -5.80 -1.43
C PHE A 57 -5.90 -7.24 -1.89
N LEU A 58 -6.85 -8.15 -1.78
CA LEU A 58 -6.68 -9.57 -2.08
C LEU A 58 -6.38 -9.85 -3.56
N ASP A 59 -6.87 -9.01 -4.46
CA ASP A 59 -6.69 -9.11 -5.91
C ASP A 59 -5.22 -8.98 -6.35
N GLN A 60 -4.39 -8.30 -5.56
CA GLN A 60 -2.97 -8.08 -5.84
C GLN A 60 -2.04 -9.23 -5.43
N LYS A 61 -2.55 -10.31 -4.87
CA LYS A 61 -1.76 -11.44 -4.34
C LYS A 61 -0.69 -11.95 -5.31
N TYR A 62 -1.07 -12.19 -6.56
CA TYR A 62 -0.16 -12.73 -7.57
C TYR A 62 0.83 -11.69 -8.10
N ASN A 63 0.43 -10.42 -8.15
CA ASN A 63 1.33 -9.32 -8.50
C ASN A 63 2.41 -9.15 -7.40
N ARG A 64 2.05 -9.24 -6.13
CA ARG A 64 3.01 -9.24 -5.03
C ARG A 64 4.00 -10.40 -5.12
N LEU A 65 3.51 -11.60 -5.47
CA LEU A 65 4.36 -12.77 -5.66
C LEU A 65 5.31 -12.61 -6.86
N ALA A 66 4.87 -11.97 -7.94
CA ALA A 66 5.73 -11.63 -9.07
C ALA A 66 6.82 -10.63 -8.68
N VAL A 67 6.46 -9.60 -7.90
CA VAL A 67 7.43 -8.64 -7.34
C VAL A 67 8.50 -9.35 -6.50
N ALA A 68 8.12 -10.29 -5.62
CA ALA A 68 9.07 -11.06 -4.83
C ALA A 68 10.13 -11.77 -5.70
N LYS A 69 9.70 -12.36 -6.83
CA LYS A 69 10.60 -13.05 -7.77
C LYS A 69 11.56 -12.09 -8.48
N LEU A 70 11.08 -10.88 -8.82
CA LEU A 70 11.85 -9.88 -9.56
C LEU A 70 12.81 -9.07 -8.65
N ALA A 71 12.55 -9.00 -7.35
CA ALA A 71 13.26 -8.13 -6.41
C ALA A 71 14.61 -8.69 -5.94
N LYS A 72 14.92 -9.97 -6.17
CA LYS A 72 16.12 -10.61 -5.63
C LYS A 72 17.40 -9.85 -5.98
N GLY A 73 18.15 -9.46 -4.94
CA GLY A 73 19.44 -8.76 -5.04
C GLY A 73 19.32 -7.28 -5.48
N LYS A 74 18.09 -6.74 -5.60
CA LYS A 74 17.83 -5.38 -6.09
C LYS A 74 17.61 -4.39 -4.97
N THR A 75 17.90 -3.13 -5.24
CA THR A 75 17.44 -1.98 -4.46
C THR A 75 16.10 -1.54 -5.00
N VAL A 76 15.06 -1.61 -4.17
CA VAL A 76 13.65 -1.43 -4.57
C VAL A 76 13.08 -0.15 -3.98
N LEU A 77 12.30 0.58 -4.78
CA LEU A 77 11.44 1.68 -4.34
C LEU A 77 9.99 1.27 -4.56
N ASP A 78 9.21 1.24 -3.49
CA ASP A 78 7.76 0.98 -3.54
C ASP A 78 7.01 2.27 -3.22
N CYS A 79 6.45 2.88 -4.24
CA CYS A 79 5.67 4.11 -4.15
C CYS A 79 4.18 3.78 -3.97
N PHE A 80 3.52 4.49 -3.05
CA PHE A 80 2.13 4.23 -2.66
C PHE A 80 1.99 2.86 -1.96
N THR A 81 2.93 2.60 -1.05
CA THR A 81 3.12 1.27 -0.45
C THR A 81 1.94 0.80 0.41
N HIS A 82 1.06 1.72 0.83
CA HIS A 82 -0.04 1.44 1.77
C HIS A 82 0.52 0.76 3.03
N THR A 83 0.04 -0.40 3.44
CA THR A 83 0.55 -1.16 4.60
C THR A 83 1.80 -2.00 4.29
N GLY A 84 2.52 -1.67 3.22
CA GLY A 84 3.80 -2.29 2.88
C GLY A 84 3.71 -3.60 2.12
N SER A 85 2.54 -3.96 1.57
CA SER A 85 2.35 -5.32 1.05
C SER A 85 3.24 -5.68 -0.14
N PHE A 86 3.50 -4.78 -1.08
CA PHE A 86 4.48 -4.99 -2.15
C PHE A 86 5.92 -4.96 -1.63
N ALA A 87 6.26 -3.96 -0.81
CA ALA A 87 7.58 -3.82 -0.21
C ALA A 87 8.00 -5.04 0.59
N LEU A 88 7.11 -5.60 1.42
CA LEU A 88 7.34 -6.82 2.20
C LEU A 88 7.58 -8.05 1.32
N ASN A 89 6.83 -8.19 0.23
CA ASN A 89 7.06 -9.26 -0.74
C ASN A 89 8.41 -9.10 -1.45
N ALA A 90 8.80 -7.87 -1.80
CA ALA A 90 10.12 -7.58 -2.35
C ALA A 90 11.24 -7.94 -1.36
N ALA A 91 11.13 -7.50 -0.10
CA ALA A 91 12.09 -7.79 0.96
C ALA A 91 12.21 -9.30 1.21
N LYS A 92 11.10 -10.02 1.36
CA LYS A 92 11.07 -11.47 1.52
C LYS A 92 11.62 -12.21 0.29
N GLY A 93 11.43 -11.66 -0.90
CA GLY A 93 11.98 -12.19 -2.16
C GLY A 93 13.49 -12.02 -2.28
N GLY A 94 14.15 -11.43 -1.29
CA GLY A 94 15.60 -11.26 -1.23
C GLY A 94 16.08 -9.96 -1.88
N ALA A 95 15.29 -8.90 -1.85
CA ALA A 95 15.75 -7.56 -2.17
C ALA A 95 16.94 -7.20 -1.28
N LYS A 96 17.91 -6.47 -1.83
CA LYS A 96 19.07 -5.96 -1.09
C LYS A 96 18.65 -4.87 -0.11
N HIS A 97 17.70 -4.05 -0.52
CA HIS A 97 17.10 -3.00 0.29
C HIS A 97 15.77 -2.56 -0.35
N VAL A 98 14.81 -2.18 0.48
CA VAL A 98 13.50 -1.67 0.04
C VAL A 98 13.22 -0.35 0.72
N THR A 99 12.85 0.67 -0.05
CA THR A 99 12.29 1.93 0.45
C THR A 99 10.79 1.93 0.14
N ALA A 100 9.97 1.87 1.17
CA ALA A 100 8.52 1.86 1.08
C ALA A 100 7.96 3.25 1.43
N VAL A 101 7.19 3.84 0.52
CA VAL A 101 6.75 5.23 0.62
C VAL A 101 5.23 5.34 0.55
N ASP A 102 4.64 6.06 1.49
CA ASP A 102 3.24 6.47 1.44
C ASP A 102 3.08 7.89 2.03
N VAL A 103 2.02 8.56 1.65
CA VAL A 103 1.68 9.89 2.19
C VAL A 103 0.99 9.80 3.55
N SER A 104 0.41 8.66 3.87
CA SER A 104 -0.30 8.39 5.12
C SER A 104 0.66 7.89 6.20
N GLN A 105 0.86 8.66 7.26
CA GLN A 105 1.66 8.22 8.41
C GLN A 105 1.13 6.91 9.00
N PHE A 106 -0.19 6.77 9.13
CA PHE A 106 -0.81 5.53 9.60
C PHE A 106 -0.43 4.31 8.74
N ALA A 107 -0.45 4.45 7.41
CA ALA A 107 -0.07 3.38 6.50
C ALA A 107 1.43 3.02 6.64
N VAL A 108 2.28 4.03 6.77
CA VAL A 108 3.72 3.87 6.99
C VAL A 108 4.01 3.16 8.32
N ASP A 109 3.32 3.53 9.39
CA ASP A 109 3.46 2.88 10.70
C ASP A 109 3.02 1.41 10.64
N CYS A 110 1.92 1.11 9.96
CA CYS A 110 1.47 -0.26 9.70
C CYS A 110 2.49 -1.05 8.87
N ALA A 111 3.09 -0.44 7.84
CA ALA A 111 4.12 -1.08 7.02
C ALA A 111 5.37 -1.42 7.85
N ALA A 112 5.81 -0.51 8.71
CA ALA A 112 6.96 -0.72 9.60
C ALA A 112 6.67 -1.81 10.64
N GLU A 113 5.46 -1.85 11.20
CA GLU A 113 5.07 -2.91 12.14
C GLU A 113 5.01 -4.27 11.44
N ASN A 114 4.44 -4.35 10.24
CA ASN A 114 4.43 -5.56 9.43
C ASN A 114 5.85 -6.00 9.07
N ALA A 115 6.79 -5.07 8.81
CA ALA A 115 8.19 -5.41 8.57
C ALA A 115 8.83 -6.06 9.81
N ARG A 116 8.67 -5.47 11.00
CA ARG A 116 9.15 -6.03 12.29
C ARG A 116 8.55 -7.41 12.57
N LYS A 117 7.23 -7.56 12.38
CA LYS A 117 6.51 -8.83 12.58
C LYS A 117 7.06 -9.97 11.73
N ASN A 118 7.66 -9.66 10.59
CA ASN A 118 8.25 -10.62 9.66
C ASN A 118 9.78 -10.67 9.70
N GLY A 119 10.46 -9.90 10.58
CA GLY A 119 11.92 -9.81 10.65
C GLY A 119 12.55 -9.20 9.40
N LEU A 120 11.86 -8.27 8.73
CA LEU A 120 12.28 -7.61 7.49
C LEU A 120 12.67 -6.14 7.67
N ASP A 121 12.54 -5.62 8.89
CA ASP A 121 12.87 -4.24 9.26
C ASP A 121 14.35 -3.88 9.06
N GLY A 122 15.26 -4.85 9.08
CA GLY A 122 16.68 -4.65 8.76
C GLY A 122 16.97 -4.37 7.27
N VAL A 123 16.03 -4.63 6.37
CA VAL A 123 16.19 -4.44 4.92
C VAL A 123 15.15 -3.50 4.31
N MET A 124 14.23 -2.99 5.12
CA MET A 124 13.11 -2.17 4.66
C MET A 124 13.02 -0.87 5.46
N ASP A 125 13.13 0.27 4.78
CA ASP A 125 12.84 1.59 5.32
C ASP A 125 11.42 2.02 4.93
N CYS A 126 10.66 2.54 5.88
CA CYS A 126 9.32 3.08 5.67
C CYS A 126 9.37 4.61 5.79
N VAL A 127 8.90 5.32 4.77
CA VAL A 127 9.03 6.77 4.64
C VAL A 127 7.65 7.40 4.40
N CYS A 128 7.27 8.32 5.29
CA CYS A 128 6.07 9.13 5.09
C CYS A 128 6.41 10.34 4.21
N ALA A 129 5.99 10.29 2.94
CA ALA A 129 6.25 11.38 1.99
C ALA A 129 5.24 11.36 0.83
N ASN A 130 5.02 12.53 0.24
CA ASN A 130 4.33 12.64 -1.02
C ASN A 130 5.26 12.22 -2.17
N VAL A 131 4.87 11.21 -2.94
CA VAL A 131 5.67 10.66 -4.05
C VAL A 131 6.00 11.72 -5.10
N PHE A 132 5.09 12.67 -5.38
CA PHE A 132 5.34 13.75 -6.33
C PHE A 132 6.48 14.69 -5.91
N ASP A 133 6.68 14.86 -4.61
CA ASP A 133 7.74 15.70 -4.05
C ASP A 133 9.03 14.90 -3.84
N LEU A 134 8.89 13.61 -3.50
CA LEU A 134 10.03 12.74 -3.18
C LEU A 134 10.81 12.32 -4.44
N LEU A 135 10.14 11.94 -5.53
CA LEU A 135 10.81 11.45 -6.74
C LEU A 135 11.83 12.45 -7.32
N PRO A 136 11.53 13.78 -7.40
CA PRO A 136 12.53 14.77 -7.79
C PRO A 136 13.76 14.82 -6.86
N GLN A 137 13.53 14.79 -5.54
CA GLN A 137 14.60 14.82 -4.54
C GLN A 137 15.52 13.59 -4.66
N LEU A 138 14.93 12.41 -4.89
CA LEU A 138 15.70 11.19 -5.11
C LEU A 138 16.52 11.24 -6.42
N ALA A 139 16.05 11.96 -7.45
CA ALA A 139 16.77 12.12 -8.70
C ALA A 139 18.08 12.93 -8.56
N GLU A 140 18.15 13.80 -7.57
CA GLU A 140 19.35 14.60 -7.24
C GLU A 140 20.39 13.80 -6.44
N GLN A 141 20.01 12.65 -5.90
CA GLN A 141 20.89 11.80 -5.09
C GLN A 141 21.66 10.81 -5.99
N PRO A 142 22.89 10.40 -5.57
CA PRO A 142 23.66 9.40 -6.32
C PRO A 142 23.06 8.00 -6.25
N ARG A 143 22.17 7.74 -5.27
CA ARG A 143 21.51 6.45 -5.11
C ARG A 143 20.56 6.18 -6.26
N LYS A 144 20.66 5.01 -6.87
CA LYS A 144 19.75 4.53 -7.90
C LYS A 144 18.96 3.33 -7.38
N TYR A 145 17.80 3.12 -7.96
CA TYR A 145 16.95 1.97 -7.69
C TYR A 145 16.99 1.03 -8.88
N ASP A 146 17.10 -0.26 -8.61
CA ASP A 146 17.13 -1.29 -9.67
C ASP A 146 15.71 -1.74 -10.07
N PHE A 147 14.74 -1.46 -9.20
CA PHE A 147 13.35 -1.84 -9.39
C PHE A 147 12.44 -0.83 -8.67
N ILE A 148 11.42 -0.35 -9.38
CA ILE A 148 10.46 0.61 -8.85
C ILE A 148 9.06 0.06 -9.04
N ILE A 149 8.25 0.12 -7.99
CA ILE A 149 6.84 -0.25 -7.97
C ILE A 149 6.03 1.05 -7.91
N LEU A 150 5.08 1.19 -8.82
CA LEU A 150 4.14 2.30 -8.88
C LEU A 150 2.72 1.73 -8.90
N ASP A 151 2.04 1.76 -7.76
CA ASP A 151 0.63 1.37 -7.63
C ASP A 151 -0.20 2.54 -7.05
N PRO A 152 -0.31 3.65 -7.80
CA PRO A 152 -0.97 4.84 -7.32
C PRO A 152 -2.48 4.64 -7.18
N PRO A 153 -3.14 5.37 -6.27
CA PRO A 153 -4.59 5.44 -6.24
C PRO A 153 -5.12 6.08 -7.53
N ALA A 154 -6.41 5.88 -7.81
CA ALA A 154 -7.03 6.55 -8.93
C ALA A 154 -6.97 8.08 -8.75
N PHE A 155 -6.25 8.79 -9.63
CA PHE A 155 -6.11 10.24 -9.58
C PHE A 155 -7.35 10.99 -10.03
N THR A 156 -8.37 10.29 -10.54
CA THR A 156 -9.66 10.89 -10.86
C THR A 156 -10.82 9.94 -10.57
N LYS A 157 -11.94 10.52 -10.15
CA LYS A 157 -13.25 9.85 -10.03
C LYS A 157 -14.28 10.46 -10.99
N SER A 158 -13.87 11.37 -11.87
CA SER A 158 -14.77 12.13 -12.75
C SER A 158 -14.18 12.29 -14.14
N ARG A 159 -15.02 12.20 -15.17
CA ARG A 159 -14.62 12.46 -16.56
C ARG A 159 -14.02 13.88 -16.75
N ARG A 160 -14.46 14.84 -15.94
CA ARG A 160 -14.00 16.24 -16.03
C ARG A 160 -12.53 16.43 -15.63
N THR A 161 -11.96 15.49 -14.85
CA THR A 161 -10.59 15.58 -14.33
C THR A 161 -9.63 14.56 -14.97
N ILE A 162 -10.04 13.89 -16.05
CA ILE A 162 -9.22 12.89 -16.76
C ILE A 162 -7.89 13.49 -17.23
N HIS A 163 -7.88 14.68 -17.80
CA HIS A 163 -6.67 15.32 -18.29
C HIS A 163 -5.64 15.52 -17.16
N ASN A 164 -6.08 16.02 -16.01
CA ASN A 164 -5.21 16.20 -14.84
C ASN A 164 -4.69 14.86 -14.32
N ALA A 165 -5.52 13.82 -14.32
CA ALA A 165 -5.09 12.48 -13.94
C ALA A 165 -4.03 11.92 -14.88
N MET A 166 -4.20 12.08 -16.20
CA MET A 166 -3.20 11.67 -17.19
C MET A 166 -1.87 12.38 -16.96
N THR A 167 -1.90 13.68 -16.69
CA THR A 167 -0.69 14.45 -16.34
C THR A 167 -0.01 13.88 -15.10
N GLY A 168 -0.76 13.58 -14.04
CA GLY A 168 -0.22 12.99 -12.82
C GLY A 168 0.41 11.61 -13.04
N TYR A 169 -0.27 10.71 -13.78
CA TYR A 169 0.30 9.41 -14.14
C TYR A 169 1.57 9.54 -14.99
N ASN A 170 1.56 10.42 -15.98
CA ASN A 170 2.75 10.66 -16.82
C ASN A 170 3.92 11.17 -15.97
N GLU A 171 3.65 12.10 -15.07
CA GLU A 171 4.67 12.70 -14.21
C GLU A 171 5.36 11.68 -13.32
N ILE A 172 4.60 10.86 -12.57
CA ILE A 172 5.20 9.87 -11.66
C ILE A 172 5.98 8.80 -12.44
N ASN A 173 5.45 8.33 -13.57
CA ASN A 173 6.14 7.35 -14.41
C ASN A 173 7.45 7.93 -14.98
N TYR A 174 7.41 9.14 -15.54
CA TYR A 174 8.60 9.79 -16.08
C TYR A 174 9.68 10.02 -15.02
N ARG A 175 9.30 10.50 -13.84
CA ARG A 175 10.23 10.75 -12.74
C ARG A 175 10.82 9.45 -12.19
N ALA A 176 9.99 8.40 -12.02
CA ALA A 176 10.46 7.11 -11.57
C ALA A 176 11.46 6.47 -12.56
N MET A 177 11.19 6.52 -13.86
CA MET A 177 12.10 6.00 -14.87
C MET A 177 13.49 6.67 -14.84
N LYS A 178 13.59 7.93 -14.42
CA LYS A 178 14.88 8.62 -14.27
C LYS A 178 15.73 8.09 -13.11
N LEU A 179 15.13 7.41 -12.15
CA LEU A 179 15.82 6.82 -11.01
C LEU A 179 16.44 5.46 -11.33
N LEU A 180 16.04 4.82 -12.44
CA LEU A 180 16.58 3.55 -12.87
C LEU A 180 17.98 3.73 -13.45
N PRO A 181 18.87 2.72 -13.33
CA PRO A 181 20.16 2.72 -14.01
C PRO A 181 19.99 2.82 -15.54
N ARG A 182 20.93 3.50 -16.18
CA ARG A 182 21.02 3.53 -17.66
C ARG A 182 21.72 2.31 -18.19
#